data_f61c7df8e1e7ec07ef8614b5c03ac5ef
#
_entry.id   f61c7df8e1e7ec07ef8614b5c03ac5ef
#
_cell.length_a   1.000
_cell.length_b   1.000
_cell.length_c   1.000
_cell.angle_alpha   90.00
_cell.angle_beta   90.00
_cell.angle_gamma   90.00
#
_symmetry.space_group_name_H-M   'P 1'
#
loop_
_entity.id
_entity.type
_entity.pdbx_description
1 polymer ?
#
loop_
_entity_poly.entity_id
_entity_poly.type
_entity_poly.pdbx_seq_one_letter_code
_entity_poly.pdbx_strand_id
1 'polypeptide(L)'
;MAKKVTAYVKLQVAAAKANPSPPVGPALGQHGVNIMEFCKTFNAQTQHLEPGLPIPVVITIYSDRSFTFIMKTPPASVLLRKALGLDKGSSNPNTKKIGTATRAQLEEIAKTKQPDLTAASLDAAVRTIAGSARSMGLNVEGV
;
A
#
# COMPACT_ATOMS: atom_id res chain seq x y z
N MET A 1 -6.55 -27.36 -14.17
CA MET A 1 -7.81 -27.22 -13.42
C MET A 1 -7.73 -26.03 -12.47
N ALA A 2 -8.84 -25.32 -12.35
CA ALA A 2 -8.91 -24.21 -11.42
C ALA A 2 -8.85 -24.73 -9.97
N LYS A 3 -7.95 -24.18 -9.19
CA LYS A 3 -7.83 -24.50 -7.77
C LYS A 3 -8.91 -23.77 -6.98
N LYS A 4 -9.44 -24.43 -5.97
CA LYS A 4 -10.43 -23.79 -5.11
C LYS A 4 -9.74 -22.81 -4.15
N VAL A 5 -10.23 -21.58 -4.11
CA VAL A 5 -9.73 -20.56 -3.19
C VAL A 5 -10.26 -20.86 -1.79
N THR A 6 -9.36 -20.95 -0.82
CA THR A 6 -9.70 -21.18 0.58
C THR A 6 -9.81 -19.86 1.35
N ALA A 7 -8.92 -18.93 1.09
CA ALA A 7 -8.89 -17.66 1.82
C ALA A 7 -8.14 -16.58 1.04
N TYR A 8 -8.42 -15.33 1.40
CA TYR A 8 -7.65 -14.17 0.96
C TYR A 8 -7.01 -13.52 2.18
N VAL A 9 -5.74 -13.15 2.05
CA VAL A 9 -5.01 -12.45 3.10
C VAL A 9 -4.50 -11.13 2.54
N LYS A 10 -4.79 -10.04 3.23
CA LYS A 10 -4.32 -8.71 2.84
C LYS A 10 -3.32 -8.23 3.87
N LEU A 11 -2.12 -7.88 3.42
CA LEU A 11 -1.03 -7.44 4.28
C LEU A 11 -0.36 -6.20 3.71
N GLN A 12 0.32 -5.47 4.59
CA GLN A 12 1.29 -4.45 4.19
C GLN A 12 2.67 -4.93 4.64
N VAL A 13 3.57 -5.10 3.68
CA VAL A 13 4.91 -5.63 3.94
C VAL A 13 5.93 -4.63 3.41
N ALA A 14 6.98 -4.38 4.21
CA ALA A 14 8.05 -3.48 3.79
C ALA A 14 8.79 -4.06 2.58
N ALA A 15 8.98 -3.24 1.54
CA ALA A 15 9.65 -3.66 0.30
C ALA A 15 11.05 -4.20 0.59
N ALA A 16 11.39 -5.33 0.00
CA ALA A 16 12.67 -6.03 0.15
C ALA A 16 13.02 -6.44 1.60
N LYS A 17 12.05 -6.37 2.52
CA LYS A 17 12.26 -6.69 3.94
C LYS A 17 11.24 -7.68 4.50
N ALA A 18 10.59 -8.46 3.65
CA ALA A 18 9.68 -9.49 4.13
C ALA A 18 10.45 -10.57 4.89
N ASN A 19 9.93 -10.97 6.04
CA ASN A 19 10.51 -12.02 6.86
C ASN A 19 9.39 -12.79 7.59
N PRO A 20 9.71 -13.95 8.19
CA PRO A 20 8.70 -14.77 8.89
C PRO A 20 8.13 -14.14 10.16
N SER A 21 8.68 -13.01 10.60
CA SER A 21 8.17 -12.30 11.77
C SER A 21 6.83 -11.64 11.49
N PRO A 22 6.04 -11.25 12.51
CA PRO A 22 4.83 -10.48 12.27
C PRO A 22 5.10 -9.27 11.36
N PRO A 23 4.14 -8.91 10.46
CA PRO A 23 2.80 -9.48 10.34
C PRO A 23 2.68 -10.69 9.41
N VAL A 24 3.74 -11.05 8.69
CA VAL A 24 3.70 -12.09 7.65
C VAL A 24 3.52 -13.49 8.24
N GLY A 25 4.32 -13.83 9.27
CA GLY A 25 4.31 -15.16 9.86
C GLY A 25 2.95 -15.60 10.36
N PRO A 26 2.34 -14.87 11.32
CA PRO A 26 1.03 -15.27 11.86
C PRO A 26 -0.06 -15.29 10.81
N ALA A 27 -0.07 -14.33 9.87
CA ALA A 27 -1.11 -14.24 8.86
C ALA A 27 -1.10 -15.43 7.90
N LEU A 28 0.07 -15.86 7.46
CA LEU A 28 0.22 -16.99 6.54
C LEU A 28 0.25 -18.34 7.27
N GLY A 29 0.80 -18.37 8.47
CA GLY A 29 0.91 -19.58 9.26
C GLY A 29 -0.45 -20.20 9.59
N GLN A 30 -1.46 -19.37 9.81
CA GLN A 30 -2.84 -19.84 10.07
C GLN A 30 -3.40 -20.65 8.92
N HIS A 31 -2.93 -20.43 7.71
CA HIS A 31 -3.42 -21.09 6.51
C HIS A 31 -2.51 -22.22 6.02
N GLY A 32 -1.40 -22.48 6.73
CA GLY A 32 -0.47 -23.53 6.38
C GLY A 32 0.35 -23.26 5.13
N VAL A 33 0.52 -22.00 4.76
CA VAL A 33 1.26 -21.57 3.58
C VAL A 33 2.76 -21.51 3.89
N ASN A 34 3.60 -21.77 2.88
CA ASN A 34 5.05 -21.67 3.04
C ASN A 34 5.48 -20.20 3.13
N ILE A 35 5.73 -19.76 4.35
CA ILE A 35 6.07 -18.35 4.66
C ILE A 35 7.39 -17.96 4.01
N MET A 36 8.41 -18.82 4.05
CA MET A 36 9.74 -18.53 3.50
C MET A 36 9.69 -18.34 1.98
N GLU A 37 8.90 -19.14 1.30
CA GLU A 37 8.71 -19.01 -0.15
C GLU A 37 8.09 -17.67 -0.50
N PHE A 38 7.07 -17.25 0.23
CA PHE A 38 6.46 -15.92 0.07
C PHE A 38 7.49 -14.82 0.28
N CYS A 39 8.21 -14.85 1.39
CA CYS A 39 9.20 -13.84 1.71
C CYS A 39 10.27 -13.72 0.62
N LYS A 40 10.79 -14.85 0.16
CA LYS A 40 11.82 -14.90 -0.88
C LYS A 40 11.31 -14.31 -2.19
N THR A 41 10.13 -14.72 -2.64
CA THR A 41 9.53 -14.24 -3.88
C THR A 41 9.20 -12.75 -3.79
N PHE A 42 8.60 -12.32 -2.69
CA PHE A 42 8.25 -10.92 -2.46
C PHE A 42 9.51 -10.04 -2.47
N ASN A 43 10.54 -10.43 -1.73
CA ASN A 43 11.78 -9.66 -1.67
C ASN A 43 12.43 -9.57 -3.06
N ALA A 44 12.44 -10.64 -3.83
CA ALA A 44 12.98 -10.64 -5.18
C ALA A 44 12.22 -9.68 -6.10
N GLN A 45 10.89 -9.64 -6.00
CA GLN A 45 10.06 -8.78 -6.83
C GLN A 45 10.10 -7.31 -6.41
N THR A 46 10.44 -7.03 -5.16
CA THR A 46 10.47 -5.65 -4.63
C THR A 46 11.85 -5.04 -4.53
N GLN A 47 12.90 -5.74 -5.00
CA GLN A 47 14.28 -5.24 -4.93
C GLN A 47 14.47 -3.90 -5.64
N HIS A 48 13.72 -3.66 -6.71
CA HIS A 48 13.79 -2.42 -7.48
C HIS A 48 13.04 -1.26 -6.80
N LEU A 49 12.29 -1.54 -5.75
CA LEU A 49 11.56 -0.53 -5.00
C LEU A 49 12.42 -0.01 -3.84
N GLU A 50 12.03 1.13 -3.30
CA GLU A 50 12.71 1.71 -2.14
C GLU A 50 12.56 0.76 -0.93
N PRO A 51 13.68 0.29 -0.33
CA PRO A 51 13.62 -0.62 0.82
C PRO A 51 12.87 0.00 2.00
N GLY A 52 12.01 -0.81 2.63
CA GLY A 52 11.23 -0.36 3.77
C GLY A 52 9.92 0.35 3.43
N LEU A 53 9.66 0.63 2.15
CA LEU A 53 8.39 1.23 1.72
C LEU A 53 7.26 0.20 1.90
N PRO A 54 6.18 0.52 2.66
CA PRO A 54 5.07 -0.41 2.82
C PRO A 54 4.40 -0.71 1.48
N ILE A 55 4.28 -1.99 1.14
CA ILE A 55 3.63 -2.45 -0.08
C ILE A 55 2.41 -3.27 0.30
N PRO A 56 1.19 -2.86 -0.09
CA PRO A 56 0.00 -3.68 0.12
C PRO A 56 0.06 -4.93 -0.76
N VAL A 57 -0.20 -6.07 -0.16
CA VAL A 57 -0.19 -7.36 -0.85
C VAL A 57 -1.51 -8.07 -0.60
N VAL A 58 -2.12 -8.59 -1.66
CA VAL A 58 -3.29 -9.45 -1.57
C VAL A 58 -2.87 -10.86 -1.94
N ILE A 59 -2.92 -11.76 -0.98
CA ILE A 59 -2.51 -13.15 -1.13
C ILE A 59 -3.74 -14.02 -1.26
N THR A 60 -3.82 -14.79 -2.33
CA THR A 60 -4.89 -15.77 -2.55
C THR A 60 -4.37 -17.15 -2.19
N ILE A 61 -5.03 -17.82 -1.24
CA ILE A 61 -4.64 -19.14 -0.75
C ILE A 61 -5.59 -20.18 -1.30
N TYR A 62 -5.04 -21.25 -1.84
CA TYR A 62 -5.80 -22.33 -2.47
C TYR A 62 -5.89 -23.55 -1.56
N SER A 63 -6.81 -24.46 -1.88
CA SER A 63 -7.10 -25.65 -1.08
C SER A 63 -5.92 -26.63 -0.97
N ASP A 64 -4.98 -26.59 -1.90
CA ASP A 64 -3.76 -27.42 -1.88
C ASP A 64 -2.61 -26.76 -1.14
N ARG A 65 -2.87 -25.68 -0.41
CA ARG A 65 -1.89 -24.86 0.32
C ARG A 65 -0.92 -24.09 -0.56
N SER A 66 -1.17 -24.06 -1.86
CA SER A 66 -0.44 -23.14 -2.74
C SER A 66 -1.03 -21.73 -2.60
N PHE A 67 -0.28 -20.75 -3.08
CA PHE A 67 -0.72 -19.36 -3.00
C PHE A 67 -0.25 -18.58 -4.24
N THR A 68 -1.00 -17.53 -4.54
CA THR A 68 -0.55 -16.47 -5.44
C THR A 68 -0.73 -15.14 -4.74
N PHE A 69 0.03 -14.15 -5.15
CA PHE A 69 -0.12 -12.81 -4.56
C PHE A 69 0.01 -11.73 -5.60
N ILE A 70 -0.64 -10.60 -5.32
CA ILE A 70 -0.61 -9.41 -6.16
C ILE A 70 -0.10 -8.28 -5.28
N MET A 71 0.93 -7.57 -5.74
CA MET A 71 1.43 -6.38 -5.09
C MET A 71 0.73 -5.16 -5.66
N LYS A 72 0.33 -4.26 -4.79
CA LYS A 72 -0.27 -3.00 -5.18
C LYS A 72 0.70 -1.86 -4.93
N THR A 73 0.34 -0.67 -5.41
CA THR A 73 1.15 0.53 -5.14
C THR A 73 1.08 0.89 -3.65
N PRO A 74 2.10 1.61 -3.12
CA PRO A 74 2.08 2.01 -1.71
C PRO A 74 0.82 2.78 -1.36
N PRO A 75 0.36 2.73 -0.08
CA PRO A 75 -0.81 3.49 0.34
C PRO A 75 -0.65 4.98 0.10
N ALA A 76 -1.74 5.67 -0.22
CA ALA A 76 -1.71 7.11 -0.46
C ALA A 76 -1.16 7.89 0.73
N SER A 77 -1.48 7.45 1.94
CA SER A 77 -0.97 8.08 3.17
C SER A 77 0.56 8.03 3.26
N VAL A 78 1.16 6.92 2.87
CA VAL A 78 2.62 6.75 2.87
C VAL A 78 3.26 7.67 1.83
N LEU A 79 2.69 7.72 0.62
CA LEU A 79 3.20 8.57 -0.46
C LEU A 79 3.10 10.06 -0.09
N LEU A 80 1.99 10.46 0.54
CA LEU A 80 1.80 11.84 1.00
C LEU A 80 2.82 12.22 2.08
N ARG A 81 3.04 11.35 3.06
CA ARG A 81 4.03 11.60 4.12
C ARG A 81 5.43 11.73 3.53
N LYS A 82 5.77 10.86 2.59
CA LYS A 82 7.08 10.89 1.92
C LYS A 82 7.25 12.18 1.11
N ALA A 83 6.24 12.59 0.35
CA ALA A 83 6.29 13.81 -0.47
C ALA A 83 6.46 15.06 0.37
N LEU A 84 5.89 15.10 1.57
CA LEU A 84 5.93 16.25 2.48
C LEU A 84 6.99 16.11 3.57
N GLY A 85 7.72 15.00 3.63
CA GLY A 85 8.73 14.75 4.66
C GLY A 85 8.16 14.61 6.07
N LEU A 86 6.92 14.12 6.19
CA LEU A 86 6.25 13.94 7.47
C LEU A 86 6.42 12.51 7.99
N ASP A 87 6.60 12.37 9.30
CA ASP A 87 6.71 11.07 9.95
C ASP A 87 5.34 10.41 10.15
N LYS A 88 4.34 11.22 10.47
CA LYS A 88 2.97 10.72 10.69
C LYS A 88 1.94 11.81 10.44
N GLY A 89 0.68 11.40 10.30
CA GLY A 89 -0.43 12.32 10.13
C GLY A 89 -0.84 13.00 11.44
N SER A 90 -1.83 13.88 11.34
CA SER A 90 -2.36 14.60 12.50
C SER A 90 -3.20 13.68 13.39
N SER A 91 -3.08 13.87 14.69
CA SER A 91 -3.95 13.20 15.67
C SER A 91 -5.39 13.76 15.65
N ASN A 92 -5.54 15.02 15.25
CA ASN A 92 -6.85 15.71 15.14
C ASN A 92 -6.96 16.35 13.75
N PRO A 93 -7.20 15.55 12.68
CA PRO A 93 -7.11 16.06 11.30
C PRO A 93 -8.14 17.14 10.96
N ASN A 94 -9.27 17.20 11.65
CA ASN A 94 -10.28 18.24 11.40
C ASN A 94 -9.87 19.61 11.95
N THR A 95 -9.14 19.63 13.05
CA THR A 95 -8.83 20.87 13.76
C THR A 95 -7.36 21.25 13.68
N LYS A 96 -6.47 20.26 13.62
CA LYS A 96 -5.03 20.48 13.62
C LYS A 96 -4.43 20.05 12.28
N LYS A 97 -4.05 21.02 11.44
CA LYS A 97 -3.38 20.76 10.17
C LYS A 97 -1.87 20.75 10.37
N ILE A 98 -1.20 19.80 9.74
CA ILE A 98 0.24 19.60 9.90
C ILE A 98 1.07 19.92 8.66
N GLY A 99 0.42 20.25 7.56
CA GLY A 99 1.10 20.60 6.32
C GLY A 99 0.12 20.91 5.20
N THR A 100 0.67 21.23 4.04
CA THR A 100 -0.11 21.55 2.84
C THR A 100 0.39 20.71 1.67
N ALA A 101 -0.53 20.04 0.99
CA ALA A 101 -0.25 19.31 -0.24
C ALA A 101 -0.62 20.18 -1.44
N THR A 102 0.30 20.37 -2.36
CA THR A 102 0.05 21.12 -3.58
C THR A 102 -0.52 20.21 -4.67
N ARG A 103 -1.20 20.81 -5.66
CA ARG A 103 -1.74 20.04 -6.78
C ARG A 103 -0.65 19.23 -7.50
N ALA A 104 0.55 19.80 -7.68
CA ALA A 104 1.67 19.11 -8.34
C ALA A 104 2.05 17.83 -7.60
N GLN A 105 2.13 17.88 -6.27
CA GLN A 105 2.42 16.71 -5.44
C GLN A 105 1.31 15.66 -5.54
N LEU A 106 0.06 16.09 -5.54
CA LEU A 106 -1.09 15.22 -5.66
C LEU A 106 -1.13 14.53 -7.03
N GLU A 107 -0.80 15.26 -8.09
CA GLU A 107 -0.73 14.69 -9.44
C GLU A 107 0.35 13.62 -9.56
N GLU A 108 1.51 13.84 -8.96
CA GLU A 108 2.60 12.86 -8.93
C GLU A 108 2.17 11.58 -8.23
N ILE A 109 1.53 11.70 -7.07
CA ILE A 109 1.02 10.57 -6.30
C ILE A 109 -0.07 9.85 -7.10
N ALA A 110 -0.97 10.60 -7.73
CA ALA A 110 -2.05 10.03 -8.54
C ALA A 110 -1.50 9.22 -9.72
N LYS A 111 -0.46 9.71 -10.38
CA LYS A 111 0.20 8.98 -11.47
C LYS A 111 0.84 7.69 -10.97
N THR A 112 1.49 7.73 -9.82
CA THR A 112 2.10 6.54 -9.21
C THR A 112 1.05 5.48 -8.87
N LYS A 113 -0.12 5.89 -8.36
CA LYS A 113 -1.19 4.99 -7.96
C LYS A 113 -2.19 4.66 -9.08
N GLN A 114 -2.01 5.21 -10.27
CA GLN A 114 -2.97 5.03 -11.37
C GLN A 114 -3.37 3.56 -11.60
N PRO A 115 -2.45 2.57 -11.54
CA PRO A 115 -2.83 1.16 -11.71
C PRO A 115 -3.87 0.66 -10.69
N ASP A 116 -3.90 1.25 -9.49
CA ASP A 116 -4.80 0.85 -8.41
C ASP A 116 -6.06 1.72 -8.31
N LEU A 117 -6.10 2.83 -9.04
CA LEU A 117 -7.21 3.77 -8.99
C LEU A 117 -8.24 3.47 -10.07
N THR A 118 -9.51 3.70 -9.73
CA THR A 118 -10.63 3.55 -10.66
C THR A 118 -11.09 4.88 -11.23
N ALA A 119 -10.32 5.94 -11.01
CA ALA A 119 -10.66 7.28 -11.48
C ALA A 119 -10.66 7.37 -13.01
N ALA A 120 -11.64 8.09 -13.56
CA ALA A 120 -11.81 8.22 -15.00
C ALA A 120 -10.82 9.19 -15.64
N SER A 121 -10.22 10.08 -14.86
CA SER A 121 -9.28 11.09 -15.36
C SER A 121 -8.24 11.42 -14.29
N LEU A 122 -7.18 12.12 -14.69
CA LEU A 122 -6.16 12.58 -13.74
C LEU A 122 -6.77 13.52 -12.69
N ASP A 123 -7.66 14.41 -13.08
CA ASP A 123 -8.33 15.31 -12.14
C ASP A 123 -9.14 14.54 -11.08
N ALA A 124 -9.84 13.50 -11.49
CA ALA A 124 -10.59 12.65 -10.57
C ALA A 124 -9.65 11.92 -9.62
N ALA A 125 -8.52 11.42 -10.12
CA ALA A 125 -7.49 10.77 -9.30
C ALA A 125 -6.90 11.76 -8.28
N VAL A 126 -6.60 12.98 -8.70
CA VAL A 126 -6.10 14.04 -7.82
C VAL A 126 -7.09 14.33 -6.69
N ARG A 127 -8.37 14.41 -7.00
CA ARG A 127 -9.41 14.61 -5.97
C ARG A 127 -9.49 13.46 -4.98
N THR A 128 -9.32 12.24 -5.45
CA THR A 128 -9.29 11.05 -4.60
C THR A 128 -8.13 11.14 -3.60
N ILE A 129 -6.93 11.47 -4.08
CA ILE A 129 -5.75 11.61 -3.24
C ILE A 129 -5.91 12.82 -2.29
N ALA A 130 -6.51 13.91 -2.77
CA ALA A 130 -6.78 15.09 -1.95
C ALA A 130 -7.68 14.75 -0.75
N GLY A 131 -8.68 13.91 -0.95
CA GLY A 131 -9.53 13.43 0.15
C GLY A 131 -8.72 12.67 1.20
N SER A 132 -7.81 11.81 0.78
CA SER A 132 -6.90 11.10 1.69
C SER A 132 -5.99 12.08 2.44
N ALA A 133 -5.48 13.10 1.76
CA ALA A 133 -4.66 14.13 2.38
C ALA A 133 -5.42 14.88 3.48
N ARG A 134 -6.66 15.27 3.20
CA ARG A 134 -7.51 15.94 4.19
C ARG A 134 -7.75 15.07 5.41
N SER A 135 -7.97 13.79 5.21
CA SER A 135 -8.17 12.84 6.32
C SER A 135 -6.93 12.68 7.19
N MET A 136 -5.76 13.00 6.68
CA MET A 136 -4.49 12.97 7.41
C MET A 136 -4.20 14.28 8.15
N GLY A 137 -5.01 15.31 7.96
CA GLY A 137 -4.76 16.61 8.55
C GLY A 137 -3.91 17.52 7.67
N LEU A 138 -3.96 17.35 6.36
CA LEU A 138 -3.27 18.20 5.41
C LEU A 138 -4.24 19.19 4.76
N ASN A 139 -3.77 20.42 4.51
CA ASN A 139 -4.46 21.33 3.63
C ASN A 139 -4.16 20.95 2.17
N VAL A 140 -5.09 21.21 1.29
CA VAL A 140 -4.95 20.89 -0.13
C VAL A 140 -5.10 22.17 -0.94
N GLU A 141 -4.15 22.44 -1.84
CA GLU A 141 -4.16 23.62 -2.71
C GLU A 141 -4.35 23.20 -4.16
N GLY A 142 -5.10 24.02 -4.91
CA GLY A 142 -5.27 23.85 -6.35
C GLY A 142 -6.25 22.74 -6.77
N VAL A 143 -7.03 22.24 -5.84
CA VAL A 143 -7.99 21.17 -6.12
C VAL A 143 -9.42 21.60 -5.81
#